data_78da1e2eac46166526e87396ff4d0a1f
#
_entry.id   78da1e2eac46166526e87396ff4d0a1f
#
_cell.length_a   1.000
_cell.length_b   1.000
_cell.length_c   1.000
_cell.angle_alpha   90.00
_cell.angle_beta   90.00
_cell.angle_gamma   90.00
#
_symmetry.space_group_name_H-M   'P 1'
#
loop_
_entity.id
_entity.type
_entity.pdbx_description
1 polymer ?
#
loop_
_entity_poly.entity_id
_entity_poly.type
_entity_poly.pdbx_seq_one_letter_code
_entity_poly.pdbx_strand_id
1 'polypeptide(L)'
;IKYVIKEKITLGLSRLYMMLCDQDDIWTEEKIEIQISEMLNAETKYPDAPVLVHSDLKVVDESKTVIAESFVVYQGLEIERNKFTNVVISNLVTGCTSLFNEELAQIALPIPDNAIMHDWWLALTASAFGKVIFIDTPLVEYRQHGNNTIGAKEFTKAQVSSRGLLRLLSLRASGHLVDVAEQASEFQRCFSKTLGFKQNFCLKIASMMKLRLGCYQRLFYRIARLL
;
A
#
# COMPACT_ATOMS: atom_id res chain seq x y z
N ILE A 1 -9.86 8.14 -12.57
CA ILE A 1 -9.80 9.09 -11.45
C ILE A 1 -9.74 10.53 -11.96
N LYS A 2 -8.76 10.95 -12.80
CA LYS A 2 -8.70 12.33 -13.34
C LYS A 2 -10.00 12.80 -13.99
N TYR A 3 -10.68 11.93 -14.72
CA TYR A 3 -11.99 12.21 -15.32
C TYR A 3 -13.04 12.50 -14.25
N VAL A 4 -13.11 11.67 -13.21
CA VAL A 4 -14.06 11.81 -12.11
C VAL A 4 -13.87 13.13 -11.34
N ILE A 5 -12.60 13.52 -11.08
CA ILE A 5 -12.30 14.80 -10.44
C ILE A 5 -12.76 15.99 -11.31
N LYS A 6 -12.60 15.88 -12.62
CA LYS A 6 -13.10 16.90 -13.56
C LYS A 6 -14.61 16.99 -13.57
N GLU A 7 -15.31 15.85 -13.58
CA GLU A 7 -16.76 15.79 -13.55
C GLU A 7 -17.38 16.31 -12.26
N LYS A 8 -16.67 16.26 -11.13
CA LYS A 8 -17.11 16.86 -9.86
C LYS A 8 -17.55 18.32 -10.03
N ILE A 9 -16.75 19.12 -10.77
CA ILE A 9 -17.05 20.54 -11.02
C ILE A 9 -18.32 20.65 -11.84
N THR A 10 -18.48 19.82 -12.87
CA THR A 10 -19.66 19.80 -13.75
C THR A 10 -20.92 19.41 -12.99
N LEU A 11 -20.80 18.49 -12.04
CA LEU A 11 -21.93 17.98 -11.23
C LEU A 11 -22.19 18.82 -9.97
N GLY A 12 -21.37 19.85 -9.68
CA GLY A 12 -21.55 20.70 -8.51
C GLY A 12 -21.36 20.01 -7.17
N LEU A 13 -20.59 18.91 -7.12
CA LEU A 13 -20.36 18.14 -5.91
C LEU A 13 -19.37 18.85 -5.00
N SER A 14 -19.66 18.92 -3.71
CA SER A 14 -18.78 19.56 -2.72
C SER A 14 -17.60 18.69 -2.30
N ARG A 15 -17.76 17.39 -2.23
CA ARG A 15 -16.73 16.40 -1.83
C ARG A 15 -16.73 15.22 -2.79
N LEU A 16 -15.53 14.60 -2.90
CA LEU A 16 -15.34 13.42 -3.71
C LEU A 16 -14.51 12.39 -2.95
N TYR A 17 -15.05 11.20 -2.83
CA TYR A 17 -14.37 10.03 -2.29
C TYR A 17 -14.27 8.96 -3.37
N MET A 18 -13.16 8.24 -3.39
CA MET A 18 -12.88 7.24 -4.41
C MET A 18 -12.57 5.90 -3.76
N MET A 19 -13.20 4.86 -4.28
CA MET A 19 -12.94 3.46 -3.90
C MET A 19 -12.44 2.70 -5.13
N LEU A 20 -11.51 1.77 -4.90
CA LEU A 20 -11.10 0.83 -5.93
C LEU A 20 -11.91 -0.45 -5.78
N CYS A 21 -12.29 -1.03 -6.90
CA CYS A 21 -13.12 -2.23 -6.93
C CYS A 21 -12.56 -3.19 -7.98
N ASP A 22 -12.25 -4.40 -7.57
CA ASP A 22 -11.95 -5.49 -8.47
C ASP A 22 -13.27 -6.17 -8.87
N GLN A 23 -13.35 -6.66 -10.10
CA GLN A 23 -14.60 -7.12 -10.70
C GLN A 23 -15.12 -8.46 -10.15
N ASP A 24 -14.24 -9.18 -9.44
CA ASP A 24 -14.45 -10.54 -8.94
C ASP A 24 -14.57 -10.62 -7.43
N ASP A 25 -14.34 -9.51 -6.72
CA ASP A 25 -14.48 -9.42 -5.27
C ASP A 25 -15.93 -9.16 -4.84
N ILE A 26 -16.24 -9.53 -3.60
CA ILE A 26 -17.57 -9.31 -3.00
C ILE A 26 -17.41 -8.34 -1.84
N TRP A 27 -18.11 -7.23 -1.87
CA TRP A 27 -18.16 -6.28 -0.77
C TRP A 27 -19.22 -6.70 0.25
N THR A 28 -18.94 -6.50 1.55
CA THR A 28 -19.98 -6.60 2.57
C THR A 28 -20.96 -5.44 2.42
N GLU A 29 -22.18 -5.61 2.88
CA GLU A 29 -23.23 -4.58 2.77
C GLU A 29 -22.85 -3.29 3.49
N GLU A 30 -22.11 -3.40 4.60
CA GLU A 30 -21.71 -2.30 5.46
C GLU A 30 -20.41 -1.60 5.00
N LYS A 31 -19.71 -2.11 4.00
CA LYS A 31 -18.38 -1.62 3.60
C LYS A 31 -18.34 -0.11 3.38
N ILE A 32 -19.28 0.40 2.57
CA ILE A 32 -19.30 1.82 2.21
C ILE A 32 -19.57 2.67 3.45
N GLU A 33 -20.56 2.29 4.26
CA GLU A 33 -20.95 3.03 5.47
C GLU A 33 -19.79 3.10 6.48
N ILE A 34 -19.16 1.97 6.78
CA ILE A 34 -18.05 1.90 7.73
C ILE A 34 -16.87 2.73 7.23
N GLN A 35 -16.46 2.56 5.98
CA GLN A 35 -15.30 3.28 5.44
C GLN A 35 -15.54 4.79 5.32
N ILE A 36 -16.74 5.22 4.93
CA ILE A 36 -17.10 6.64 4.89
C ILE A 36 -17.13 7.23 6.30
N SER A 37 -17.66 6.51 7.29
CA SER A 37 -17.65 6.95 8.69
C SER A 37 -16.22 7.20 9.19
N GLU A 38 -15.31 6.27 8.95
CA GLU A 38 -13.90 6.42 9.32
C GLU A 38 -13.20 7.55 8.55
N MET A 39 -13.53 7.75 7.27
CA MET A 39 -13.03 8.87 6.49
C MET A 39 -13.46 10.22 7.09
N LEU A 40 -14.75 10.37 7.41
CA LEU A 40 -15.30 11.61 8.00
C LEU A 40 -14.71 11.89 9.40
N ASN A 41 -14.50 10.86 10.21
CA ASN A 41 -13.82 10.95 11.49
C ASN A 41 -12.37 11.45 11.29
N ALA A 42 -11.67 10.91 10.30
CA ALA A 42 -10.31 11.31 9.97
C ALA A 42 -10.25 12.76 9.48
N GLU A 43 -11.13 13.20 8.60
CA GLU A 43 -11.19 14.57 8.09
C GLU A 43 -11.54 15.58 9.19
N THR A 44 -12.39 15.18 10.14
CA THR A 44 -12.67 16.01 11.32
C THR A 44 -11.42 16.23 12.18
N LYS A 45 -10.62 15.17 12.36
CA LYS A 45 -9.40 15.21 13.17
C LYS A 45 -8.21 15.84 12.43
N TYR A 46 -8.18 15.74 11.11
CA TYR A 46 -7.09 16.17 10.24
C TYR A 46 -7.70 16.91 9.03
N PRO A 47 -8.19 18.15 9.20
CA PRO A 47 -8.79 18.93 8.11
C PRO A 47 -7.80 19.10 6.95
N ASP A 48 -8.32 18.99 5.74
CA ASP A 48 -7.59 19.14 4.46
C ASP A 48 -6.40 18.19 4.27
N ALA A 49 -6.29 17.15 5.10
CA ALA A 49 -5.22 16.17 4.97
C ALA A 49 -5.55 15.13 3.87
N PRO A 50 -4.54 14.69 3.10
CA PRO A 50 -4.65 13.50 2.26
C PRO A 50 -4.91 12.26 3.14
N VAL A 51 -6.04 11.59 2.95
CA VAL A 51 -6.43 10.43 3.76
C VAL A 51 -6.70 9.22 2.88
N LEU A 52 -6.14 8.09 3.30
CA LEU A 52 -6.46 6.77 2.80
C LEU A 52 -6.95 5.91 3.96
N VAL A 53 -8.16 5.37 3.82
CA VAL A 53 -8.77 4.38 4.72
C VAL A 53 -8.73 3.04 4.02
N HIS A 54 -8.30 1.98 4.69
CA HIS A 54 -8.37 0.63 4.17
C HIS A 54 -8.81 -0.35 5.24
N SER A 55 -9.40 -1.46 4.82
CA SER A 55 -9.87 -2.51 5.73
C SER A 55 -9.08 -3.79 5.57
N ASP A 56 -9.27 -4.72 6.50
CA ASP A 56 -8.93 -6.12 6.26
C ASP A 56 -9.86 -6.72 5.19
N LEU A 57 -9.54 -7.91 4.74
CA LEU A 57 -10.35 -8.69 3.83
C LEU A 57 -10.32 -10.17 4.20
N LYS A 58 -11.36 -10.90 3.83
CA LYS A 58 -11.47 -12.34 3.93
C LYS A 58 -11.01 -12.96 2.61
N VAL A 59 -10.19 -14.00 2.66
CA VAL A 59 -9.78 -14.75 1.47
C VAL A 59 -10.73 -15.91 1.25
N VAL A 60 -11.31 -16.00 0.06
CA VAL A 60 -12.20 -17.09 -0.34
C VAL A 60 -11.72 -17.74 -1.64
N ASP A 61 -12.08 -18.99 -1.86
CA ASP A 61 -11.84 -19.66 -3.14
C ASP A 61 -12.90 -19.31 -4.20
N GLU A 62 -12.80 -19.93 -5.39
CA GLU A 62 -13.77 -19.72 -6.49
C GLU A 62 -15.20 -20.13 -6.11
N SER A 63 -15.37 -21.08 -5.18
CA SER A 63 -16.65 -21.54 -4.65
C SER A 63 -17.15 -20.73 -3.44
N LYS A 64 -16.46 -19.67 -3.05
CA LYS A 64 -16.68 -18.84 -1.86
C LYS A 64 -16.42 -19.55 -0.53
N THR A 65 -15.71 -20.66 -0.55
CA THR A 65 -15.24 -21.30 0.68
C THR A 65 -14.13 -20.48 1.30
N VAL A 66 -14.23 -20.21 2.61
CA VAL A 66 -13.23 -19.38 3.30
C VAL A 66 -11.90 -20.11 3.40
N ILE A 67 -10.84 -19.47 2.87
CA ILE A 67 -9.45 -19.89 3.01
C ILE A 67 -8.85 -19.23 4.27
N ALA A 68 -9.13 -17.95 4.48
CA ALA A 68 -8.68 -17.21 5.64
C ALA A 68 -9.66 -16.10 6.02
N GLU A 69 -9.98 -15.98 7.30
CA GLU A 69 -10.89 -14.94 7.84
C GLU A 69 -10.26 -13.55 7.86
N SER A 70 -8.93 -13.46 7.85
CA SER A 70 -8.16 -12.22 7.83
C SER A 70 -6.96 -12.36 6.92
N PHE A 71 -6.85 -11.49 5.94
CA PHE A 71 -5.70 -11.41 5.05
C PHE A 71 -4.46 -10.88 5.77
N VAL A 72 -4.66 -9.93 6.67
CA VAL A 72 -3.57 -9.36 7.49
C VAL A 72 -2.88 -10.47 8.28
N VAL A 73 -3.65 -11.33 8.94
CA VAL A 73 -3.11 -12.48 9.69
C VAL A 73 -2.51 -13.52 8.74
N TYR A 74 -3.20 -13.83 7.66
CA TYR A 74 -2.79 -14.82 6.68
C TYR A 74 -1.45 -14.49 6.02
N GLN A 75 -1.27 -13.21 5.66
CA GLN A 75 -0.03 -12.71 5.06
C GLN A 75 1.03 -12.28 6.09
N GLY A 76 0.68 -12.23 7.38
CA GLY A 76 1.58 -11.74 8.44
C GLY A 76 1.95 -10.26 8.26
N LEU A 77 0.99 -9.42 7.85
CA LEU A 77 1.21 -7.99 7.66
C LEU A 77 1.34 -7.28 9.01
N GLU A 78 2.35 -6.44 9.14
CA GLU A 78 2.60 -5.62 10.34
C GLU A 78 1.89 -4.25 10.18
N ILE A 79 0.56 -4.20 10.29
CA ILE A 79 -0.29 -3.02 10.03
C ILE A 79 0.15 -1.78 10.84
N GLU A 80 0.65 -1.98 12.06
CA GLU A 80 1.19 -0.90 12.89
C GLU A 80 2.38 -0.18 12.26
N ARG A 81 2.99 -0.77 11.24
CA ARG A 81 4.14 -0.20 10.52
C ARG A 81 3.69 0.65 9.33
N ASN A 82 2.67 1.47 9.51
CA ASN A 82 2.07 2.34 8.49
C ASN A 82 2.79 3.70 8.30
N LYS A 83 3.94 3.90 8.95
CA LYS A 83 4.75 5.10 8.75
C LYS A 83 5.41 5.10 7.37
N PHE A 84 5.64 6.28 6.81
CA PHE A 84 6.26 6.46 5.51
C PHE A 84 7.50 5.59 5.27
N THR A 85 8.43 5.57 6.24
CA THR A 85 9.68 4.80 6.13
C THR A 85 9.45 3.30 5.96
N ASN A 86 8.36 2.76 6.52
CA ASN A 86 8.00 1.35 6.34
C ASN A 86 7.26 1.13 5.02
N VAL A 87 6.34 2.03 4.66
CA VAL A 87 5.56 1.94 3.42
C VAL A 87 6.45 2.07 2.18
N VAL A 88 7.59 2.77 2.26
CA VAL A 88 8.59 2.81 1.17
C VAL A 88 9.05 1.40 0.74
N ILE A 89 9.14 0.45 1.68
CA ILE A 89 9.71 -0.88 1.43
C ILE A 89 8.70 -2.03 1.52
N SER A 90 7.49 -1.76 1.95
CA SER A 90 6.44 -2.79 2.12
C SER A 90 5.05 -2.18 1.99
N ASN A 91 4.24 -2.71 1.08
CA ASN A 91 2.84 -2.33 0.98
C ASN A 91 2.03 -2.99 2.10
N LEU A 92 1.10 -2.22 2.67
CA LEU A 92 0.15 -2.67 3.69
C LEU A 92 -1.30 -2.58 3.21
N VAL A 93 -1.53 -1.96 2.06
CA VAL A 93 -2.85 -1.65 1.52
C VAL A 93 -3.15 -2.56 0.35
N THR A 94 -4.32 -3.17 0.34
CA THR A 94 -4.85 -3.88 -0.83
C THR A 94 -5.86 -2.96 -1.54
N GLY A 95 -5.73 -2.81 -2.86
CA GLY A 95 -6.49 -1.85 -3.64
C GLY A 95 -8.01 -1.93 -3.42
N CYS A 96 -8.58 -3.13 -3.51
CA CYS A 96 -10.03 -3.36 -3.36
C CYS A 96 -10.57 -3.04 -1.96
N THR A 97 -9.69 -2.88 -0.95
CA THR A 97 -10.10 -2.49 0.41
C THR A 97 -10.02 -0.98 0.64
N SER A 98 -9.52 -0.20 -0.32
CA SER A 98 -9.18 1.21 -0.11
C SER A 98 -10.31 2.18 -0.43
N LEU A 99 -10.42 3.21 0.40
CA LEU A 99 -11.18 4.45 0.19
C LEU A 99 -10.21 5.62 0.40
N PHE A 100 -10.23 6.62 -0.48
CA PHE A 100 -9.39 7.80 -0.35
C PHE A 100 -10.12 9.07 -0.76
N ASN A 101 -9.71 10.18 -0.16
CA ASN A 101 -10.29 11.50 -0.42
C ASN A 101 -9.66 12.18 -1.65
N GLU A 102 -10.25 13.29 -2.03
CA GLU A 102 -9.82 14.08 -3.18
C GLU A 102 -8.43 14.69 -2.97
N GLU A 103 -8.10 15.10 -1.75
CA GLU A 103 -6.81 15.67 -1.37
C GLU A 103 -5.67 14.67 -1.67
N LEU A 104 -5.88 13.39 -1.36
CA LEU A 104 -4.91 12.36 -1.72
C LEU A 104 -4.82 12.17 -3.23
N ALA A 105 -5.96 12.14 -3.92
CA ALA A 105 -5.99 11.97 -5.36
C ALA A 105 -5.27 13.11 -6.10
N GLN A 106 -5.42 14.34 -5.65
CA GLN A 106 -4.76 15.52 -6.25
C GLN A 106 -3.24 15.45 -6.16
N ILE A 107 -2.69 14.89 -5.07
CA ILE A 107 -1.24 14.74 -4.89
C ILE A 107 -0.71 13.50 -5.62
N ALA A 108 -1.43 12.37 -5.50
CA ALA A 108 -0.95 11.08 -6.02
C ALA A 108 -1.02 10.97 -7.55
N LEU A 109 -1.83 11.78 -8.22
CA LEU A 109 -2.04 11.69 -9.67
C LEU A 109 -1.22 12.68 -10.46
N PRO A 110 -0.69 12.26 -11.62
CA PRO A 110 -0.79 10.93 -12.22
C PRO A 110 0.07 9.90 -11.51
N ILE A 111 -0.43 8.68 -11.37
CA ILE A 111 0.41 7.56 -10.91
C ILE A 111 1.46 7.28 -11.98
N PRO A 112 2.77 7.25 -11.65
CA PRO A 112 3.83 7.00 -12.61
C PRO A 112 3.84 5.54 -13.08
N ASP A 113 4.33 5.31 -14.30
CA ASP A 113 4.48 3.96 -14.86
C ASP A 113 5.45 3.08 -14.05
N ASN A 114 6.38 3.69 -13.32
CA ASN A 114 7.32 3.00 -12.43
C ASN A 114 6.76 2.68 -11.04
N ALA A 115 5.50 3.02 -10.75
CA ALA A 115 4.83 2.57 -9.54
C ALA A 115 4.59 1.06 -9.63
N ILE A 116 4.94 0.31 -8.59
CA ILE A 116 4.78 -1.14 -8.55
C ILE A 116 3.30 -1.49 -8.69
N MET A 117 2.47 -0.80 -7.88
CA MET A 117 1.01 -0.92 -7.88
C MET A 117 0.39 0.42 -7.51
N HIS A 118 -0.80 0.68 -8.03
CA HIS A 118 -1.53 1.92 -7.76
C HIS A 118 -1.90 2.10 -6.29
N ASP A 119 -2.26 1.03 -5.59
CA ASP A 119 -2.58 1.04 -4.16
C ASP A 119 -1.33 1.34 -3.30
N TRP A 120 -0.18 0.77 -3.65
CA TRP A 120 1.07 1.07 -2.96
C TRP A 120 1.50 2.53 -3.16
N TRP A 121 1.33 3.08 -4.35
CA TRP A 121 1.61 4.49 -4.63
C TRP A 121 0.70 5.43 -3.83
N LEU A 122 -0.60 5.11 -3.75
CA LEU A 122 -1.57 5.84 -2.94
C LEU A 122 -1.21 5.77 -1.44
N ALA A 123 -0.89 4.57 -0.92
CA ALA A 123 -0.47 4.37 0.46
C ALA A 123 0.83 5.14 0.78
N LEU A 124 1.80 5.11 -0.14
CA LEU A 124 3.06 5.85 -0.01
C LEU A 124 2.81 7.36 0.04
N THR A 125 1.93 7.88 -0.83
CA THR A 125 1.56 9.29 -0.86
C THR A 125 0.81 9.70 0.42
N ALA A 126 -0.17 8.91 0.85
CA ALA A 126 -0.92 9.17 2.08
C ALA A 126 -0.01 9.13 3.33
N SER A 127 0.94 8.19 3.39
CA SER A 127 1.89 8.09 4.51
C SER A 127 2.92 9.23 4.52
N ALA A 128 3.23 9.84 3.36
CA ALA A 128 4.16 10.95 3.23
C ALA A 128 3.53 12.29 3.63
N PHE A 129 2.29 12.53 3.23
CA PHE A 129 1.66 13.85 3.27
C PHE A 129 0.41 13.92 4.17
N GLY A 130 -0.09 12.78 4.64
CA GLY A 130 -1.35 12.71 5.36
C GLY A 130 -1.47 11.53 6.31
N LYS A 131 -2.51 10.72 6.12
CA LYS A 131 -2.87 9.61 7.01
C LYS A 131 -3.23 8.34 6.25
N VAL A 132 -2.76 7.19 6.77
CA VAL A 132 -3.23 5.86 6.41
C VAL A 132 -3.94 5.30 7.64
N ILE A 133 -5.20 4.91 7.49
CA ILE A 133 -6.07 4.43 8.55
C ILE A 133 -6.52 3.02 8.23
N PHE A 134 -6.35 2.13 9.17
CA PHE A 134 -6.74 0.73 9.06
C PHE A 134 -8.02 0.46 9.86
N ILE A 135 -8.96 -0.25 9.25
CA ILE A 135 -10.16 -0.80 9.88
C ILE A 135 -9.94 -2.30 10.09
N ASP A 136 -9.87 -2.71 11.34
CA ASP A 136 -9.66 -4.12 11.73
C ASP A 136 -10.98 -4.92 11.60
N THR A 137 -11.53 -4.89 10.39
CA THR A 137 -12.75 -5.62 10.02
C THR A 137 -12.64 -6.01 8.55
N PRO A 138 -12.83 -7.29 8.21
CA PRO A 138 -12.85 -7.72 6.80
C PRO A 138 -14.12 -7.24 6.12
N LEU A 139 -13.99 -6.25 5.24
CA LEU A 139 -15.12 -5.64 4.50
C LEU A 139 -15.20 -6.10 3.04
N VAL A 140 -14.31 -7.00 2.62
CA VAL A 140 -14.24 -7.57 1.28
C VAL A 140 -13.99 -9.07 1.38
N GLU A 141 -14.69 -9.86 0.59
CA GLU A 141 -14.33 -11.24 0.30
C GLU A 141 -13.50 -11.26 -0.98
N TYR A 142 -12.19 -11.41 -0.80
CA TYR A 142 -11.22 -11.48 -1.90
C TYR A 142 -11.21 -12.87 -2.50
N ARG A 143 -11.63 -12.97 -3.76
CA ARG A 143 -11.70 -14.26 -4.45
C ARG A 143 -10.34 -14.64 -5.02
N GLN A 144 -9.76 -15.72 -4.50
CA GLN A 144 -8.51 -16.27 -5.00
C GLN A 144 -8.75 -17.33 -6.06
N HIS A 145 -8.20 -17.10 -7.25
CA HIS A 145 -8.21 -18.02 -8.38
C HIS A 145 -6.87 -17.98 -9.13
N GLY A 146 -6.67 -18.91 -10.06
CA GLY A 146 -5.39 -19.06 -10.76
C GLY A 146 -4.92 -17.88 -11.59
N ASN A 147 -5.81 -16.92 -11.87
CA ASN A 147 -5.56 -15.75 -12.70
C ASN A 147 -5.35 -14.44 -11.90
N ASN A 148 -5.32 -14.48 -10.56
CA ASN A 148 -5.03 -13.28 -9.78
C ASN A 148 -3.63 -12.74 -10.11
N THR A 149 -3.51 -11.43 -10.29
CA THR A 149 -2.22 -10.75 -10.58
C THR A 149 -1.23 -10.96 -9.43
N ILE A 150 -1.71 -10.85 -8.18
CA ILE A 150 -0.97 -11.17 -6.95
C ILE A 150 -1.92 -11.96 -6.06
N GLY A 151 -1.76 -13.27 -5.98
CA GLY A 151 -2.55 -14.11 -5.08
C GLY A 151 -2.12 -13.96 -3.62
N ALA A 152 -3.04 -14.22 -2.68
CA ALA A 152 -2.74 -14.35 -1.26
C ALA A 152 -1.78 -15.52 -1.00
N LYS A 153 -0.76 -15.31 -0.16
CA LYS A 153 0.22 -16.35 0.21
C LYS A 153 0.31 -16.45 1.72
N GLU A 154 0.12 -17.66 2.25
CA GLU A 154 0.25 -17.92 3.67
C GLU A 154 1.65 -17.61 4.20
N PHE A 155 1.72 -16.86 5.30
CA PHE A 155 2.97 -16.55 6.00
C PHE A 155 3.35 -17.70 6.93
N THR A 156 4.39 -18.46 6.58
CA THR A 156 4.96 -19.51 7.44
C THR A 156 6.20 -18.99 8.17
N LYS A 157 6.10 -18.87 9.50
CA LYS A 157 7.24 -18.46 10.38
C LYS A 157 8.49 -19.34 10.20
N ALA A 158 8.32 -20.58 9.78
CA ALA A 158 9.43 -21.52 9.53
C ALA A 158 10.40 -21.06 8.42
N GLN A 159 9.97 -20.18 7.51
CA GLN A 159 10.86 -19.66 6.47
C GLN A 159 11.84 -18.59 6.99
N VAL A 160 11.63 -18.06 8.20
CA VAL A 160 12.46 -16.96 8.74
C VAL A 160 13.67 -17.49 9.53
N SER A 161 13.58 -18.65 10.16
CA SER A 161 14.50 -19.08 11.21
C SER A 161 15.84 -19.70 10.73
N SER A 162 15.85 -20.54 9.70
CA SER A 162 17.03 -21.36 9.39
C SER A 162 17.89 -20.89 8.21
N ARG A 163 17.42 -19.93 7.40
CA ARG A 163 18.10 -19.45 6.19
C ARG A 163 18.63 -18.01 6.29
N GLY A 164 18.50 -17.36 7.45
CA GLY A 164 18.77 -15.92 7.60
C GLY A 164 20.22 -15.52 7.28
N LEU A 165 21.19 -16.26 7.77
CA LEU A 165 22.63 -15.93 7.60
C LEU A 165 23.13 -16.28 6.19
N LEU A 166 22.74 -17.43 5.66
CA LEU A 166 23.09 -17.86 4.29
C LEU A 166 22.42 -16.98 3.22
N ARG A 167 21.20 -16.49 3.48
CA ARG A 167 20.54 -15.51 2.61
C ARG A 167 21.25 -14.16 2.59
N LEU A 168 21.85 -13.72 3.71
CA LEU A 168 22.63 -12.48 3.76
C LEU A 168 23.85 -12.54 2.84
N LEU A 169 24.50 -13.68 2.73
CA LEU A 169 25.69 -13.89 1.92
C LEU A 169 25.37 -14.21 0.44
N SER A 170 24.10 -14.47 0.11
CA SER A 170 23.71 -14.76 -1.27
C SER A 170 23.92 -13.54 -2.16
N LEU A 171 24.65 -13.70 -3.23
CA LEU A 171 24.84 -12.67 -4.27
C LEU A 171 23.63 -12.50 -5.18
N ARG A 172 22.63 -13.41 -5.10
CA ARG A 172 21.44 -13.35 -5.94
C ARG A 172 20.58 -12.16 -5.58
N ALA A 173 20.39 -11.26 -6.54
CA ALA A 173 19.53 -10.10 -6.42
C ALA A 173 18.03 -10.51 -6.39
N SER A 174 17.21 -9.74 -5.69
CA SER A 174 15.75 -9.84 -5.73
C SER A 174 15.20 -8.84 -6.72
N GLY A 175 14.41 -9.30 -7.71
CA GLY A 175 13.71 -8.42 -8.64
C GLY A 175 12.80 -7.44 -7.90
N HIS A 176 12.01 -7.94 -6.96
CA HIS A 176 11.10 -7.10 -6.15
C HIS A 176 11.83 -5.94 -5.43
N LEU A 177 13.05 -6.15 -4.91
CA LEU A 177 13.81 -5.05 -4.29
C LEU A 177 14.32 -4.03 -5.31
N VAL A 178 14.50 -4.44 -6.56
CA VAL A 178 14.79 -3.49 -7.66
C VAL A 178 13.55 -2.64 -7.94
N ASP A 179 12.37 -3.24 -8.02
CA ASP A 179 11.11 -2.53 -8.27
C ASP A 179 10.84 -1.52 -7.14
N VAL A 180 11.05 -1.91 -5.87
CA VAL A 180 10.97 -1.00 -4.70
C VAL A 180 11.94 0.17 -4.84
N ALA A 181 13.17 -0.08 -5.28
CA ALA A 181 14.16 0.98 -5.47
C ALA A 181 13.79 1.92 -6.62
N GLU A 182 13.16 1.41 -7.66
CA GLU A 182 12.66 2.21 -8.78
C GLU A 182 11.49 3.09 -8.36
N GLN A 183 10.52 2.53 -7.67
CA GLN A 183 9.41 3.30 -7.09
C GLN A 183 9.90 4.37 -6.11
N ALA A 184 10.86 4.05 -5.22
CA ALA A 184 11.43 5.01 -4.28
C ALA A 184 12.16 6.15 -5.00
N SER A 185 12.91 5.84 -6.08
CA SER A 185 13.58 6.84 -6.91
C SER A 185 12.58 7.77 -7.61
N GLU A 186 11.49 7.19 -8.11
CA GLU A 186 10.44 7.95 -8.78
C GLU A 186 9.68 8.84 -7.80
N PHE A 187 9.35 8.33 -6.61
CA PHE A 187 8.72 9.11 -5.56
C PHE A 187 9.61 10.29 -5.13
N GLN A 188 10.91 10.06 -4.98
CA GLN A 188 11.87 11.12 -4.69
C GLN A 188 11.95 12.16 -5.82
N ARG A 189 11.91 11.73 -7.08
CA ARG A 189 11.88 12.63 -8.24
C ARG A 189 10.65 13.55 -8.22
N CYS A 190 9.48 12.98 -7.91
CA CYS A 190 8.23 13.75 -7.85
C CYS A 190 8.17 14.71 -6.66
N PHE A 191 8.64 14.30 -5.48
CA PHE A 191 8.30 14.97 -4.21
C PHE A 191 9.49 15.45 -3.37
N SER A 192 10.74 15.31 -3.83
CA SER A 192 11.94 15.64 -3.04
C SER A 192 11.93 17.04 -2.43
N LYS A 193 11.32 18.03 -3.12
CA LYS A 193 11.26 19.43 -2.65
C LYS A 193 10.25 19.66 -1.52
N THR A 194 9.24 18.81 -1.40
CA THR A 194 8.17 18.90 -0.41
C THR A 194 8.36 17.97 0.78
N LEU A 195 9.20 16.94 0.60
CA LEU A 195 9.51 15.95 1.63
C LEU A 195 10.55 16.47 2.62
N GLY A 196 10.39 16.09 3.90
CA GLY A 196 11.39 16.37 4.94
C GLY A 196 12.70 15.61 4.73
N PHE A 197 13.74 16.02 5.47
CA PHE A 197 15.07 15.39 5.39
C PHE A 197 15.03 13.87 5.64
N LYS A 198 14.32 13.42 6.68
CA LYS A 198 14.22 12.00 7.04
C LYS A 198 13.57 11.18 5.93
N GLN A 199 12.50 11.69 5.32
CA GLN A 199 11.80 11.03 4.22
C GLN A 199 12.71 10.91 2.98
N ASN A 200 13.36 12.01 2.59
CA ASN A 200 14.31 12.03 1.48
C ASN A 200 15.49 11.07 1.71
N PHE A 201 16.01 11.02 2.93
CA PHE A 201 17.08 10.09 3.30
C PHE A 201 16.64 8.64 3.19
N CYS A 202 15.43 8.30 3.66
CA CYS A 202 14.85 6.97 3.52
C CYS A 202 14.71 6.55 2.05
N LEU A 203 14.17 7.43 1.21
CA LEU A 203 14.06 7.17 -0.24
C LEU A 203 15.42 6.95 -0.89
N LYS A 204 16.42 7.74 -0.51
CA LYS A 204 17.78 7.57 -1.01
C LYS A 204 18.37 6.20 -0.63
N ILE A 205 18.18 5.76 0.62
CA ILE A 205 18.61 4.42 1.06
C ILE A 205 17.86 3.32 0.29
N ALA A 206 16.53 3.46 0.13
CA ALA A 206 15.73 2.49 -0.63
C ALA A 206 16.17 2.43 -2.11
N SER A 207 16.46 3.57 -2.74
CA SER A 207 16.90 3.63 -4.13
C SER A 207 18.25 2.94 -4.38
N MET A 208 19.11 2.80 -3.35
CA MET A 208 20.38 2.08 -3.46
C MET A 208 20.19 0.57 -3.65
N MET A 209 19.00 0.01 -3.39
CA MET A 209 18.69 -1.39 -3.69
C MET A 209 18.61 -1.69 -5.20
N LYS A 210 18.69 -0.69 -6.07
CA LYS A 210 18.93 -0.85 -7.53
C LYS A 210 20.22 -1.60 -7.85
N LEU A 211 21.23 -1.52 -6.96
CA LEU A 211 22.44 -2.31 -7.09
C LEU A 211 22.07 -3.80 -7.00
N ARG A 212 22.14 -4.49 -8.15
CA ARG A 212 21.76 -5.92 -8.29
C ARG A 212 22.74 -6.88 -7.60
N LEU A 213 23.25 -6.51 -6.44
CA LEU A 213 24.08 -7.33 -5.56
C LEU A 213 23.27 -7.65 -4.31
N GLY A 214 22.86 -8.90 -4.18
CA GLY A 214 21.91 -9.33 -3.16
C GLY A 214 22.29 -9.01 -1.72
N CYS A 215 23.59 -9.00 -1.38
CA CYS A 215 24.10 -8.59 -0.05
C CYS A 215 23.83 -7.09 0.22
N TYR A 216 24.08 -6.21 -0.77
CA TYR A 216 23.81 -4.77 -0.65
C TYR A 216 22.32 -4.49 -0.56
N GLN A 217 21.49 -5.13 -1.40
CA GLN A 217 20.04 -4.97 -1.34
C GLN A 217 19.50 -5.28 0.07
N ARG A 218 19.95 -6.37 0.68
CA ARG A 218 19.51 -6.77 2.03
C ARG A 218 20.03 -5.84 3.11
N LEU A 219 21.24 -5.32 2.96
CA LEU A 219 21.78 -4.33 3.86
C LEU A 219 20.92 -3.06 3.83
N PHE A 220 20.69 -2.49 2.65
CA PHE A 220 19.86 -1.29 2.49
C PHE A 220 18.41 -1.50 2.93
N TYR A 221 17.81 -2.66 2.61
CA TYR A 221 16.48 -3.02 3.11
C TYR A 221 16.42 -3.01 4.64
N ARG A 222 17.43 -3.57 5.32
CA ARG A 222 17.49 -3.57 6.79
C ARG A 222 17.66 -2.16 7.35
N ILE A 223 18.51 -1.34 6.74
CA ILE A 223 18.69 0.06 7.15
C ILE A 223 17.36 0.82 6.97
N ALA A 224 16.71 0.69 5.82
CA ALA A 224 15.43 1.33 5.58
C ALA A 224 14.34 0.89 6.57
N ARG A 225 14.38 -0.37 7.03
CA ARG A 225 13.44 -0.90 8.02
C ARG A 225 13.68 -0.39 9.45
N LEU A 226 14.87 0.14 9.75
CA LEU A 226 15.23 0.70 11.07
C LEU A 226 14.94 2.20 11.18
N LEU A 227 14.71 2.91 10.07
CA LEU A 227 14.38 4.34 10.02
C LEU A 227 12.93 4.60 10.37
#